data_97ceeacf2b004773eecb687b4ac1c567
#
_entry.id   97ceeacf2b004773eecb687b4ac1c567
#
_cell.length_a   1.000
_cell.length_b   1.000
_cell.length_c   1.000
_cell.angle_alpha   90.00
_cell.angle_beta   90.00
_cell.angle_gamma   90.00
#
_symmetry.space_group_name_H-M   'P 1'
#
loop_
_entity.id
_entity.type
_entity.pdbx_description
1 polymer ?
#
loop_
_entity_poly.entity_id
_entity_poly.type
_entity_poly.pdbx_seq_one_letter_code
_entity_poly.pdbx_strand_id
1 'polypeptide(L)' 'MGKTKEYFYEQECRDICEAIQDIDFGDQDFQPTMQEMVTSVQEKIGYPIFHTYEEIEDMIRDYCDEKGGQ' A
#
# COMPACT_ATOMS: atom_id res chain seq x y z
N MET A 1 -7.35 28.41 -1.04
CA MET A 1 -7.43 27.25 -0.27
C MET A 1 -6.61 26.14 -0.80
N GLY A 2 -5.52 25.96 -0.35
CA GLY A 2 -4.63 24.93 -0.86
C GLY A 2 -4.83 23.57 -0.28
N LYS A 3 -5.97 23.31 0.30
CA LYS A 3 -6.14 22.05 0.99
C LYS A 3 -6.49 20.89 0.11
N THR A 4 -6.81 21.18 -1.13
CA THR A 4 -7.29 20.15 -2.01
C THR A 4 -6.27 19.04 -2.19
N LYS A 5 -5.02 19.42 -2.40
CA LYS A 5 -3.98 18.42 -2.62
C LYS A 5 -3.74 17.58 -1.38
N GLU A 6 -3.67 18.23 -0.24
CA GLU A 6 -3.42 17.50 0.99
C GLU A 6 -4.57 16.55 1.29
N TYR A 7 -5.77 16.99 1.03
CA TYR A 7 -6.92 16.15 1.28
C TYR A 7 -6.84 14.89 0.42
N PHE A 8 -6.55 15.05 -0.85
CA PHE A 8 -6.49 13.89 -1.74
C PHE A 8 -5.30 13.00 -1.41
N TYR A 9 -4.21 13.60 -0.99
CA TYR A 9 -3.04 12.82 -0.60
C TYR A 9 -3.39 11.92 0.58
N GLU A 10 -4.05 12.48 1.58
CA GLU A 10 -4.42 11.70 2.75
C GLU A 10 -5.43 10.62 2.40
N GLN A 11 -6.37 10.97 1.54
CA GLN A 11 -7.36 9.98 1.12
C GLN A 11 -6.68 8.83 0.40
N GLU A 12 -5.74 9.14 -0.46
CA GLU A 12 -5.03 8.10 -1.18
C GLU A 12 -4.21 7.26 -0.22
N CYS A 13 -3.62 7.89 0.78
CA CYS A 13 -2.85 7.15 1.78
C CYS A 13 -3.75 6.14 2.49
N ARG A 14 -4.95 6.53 2.85
CA ARG A 14 -5.89 5.63 3.47
C ARG A 14 -6.25 4.49 2.53
N ASP A 15 -6.51 4.84 1.28
CA ASP A 15 -6.87 3.82 0.31
C ASP A 15 -5.76 2.80 0.17
N ILE A 16 -4.52 3.28 0.15
CA ILE A 16 -3.38 2.37 0.06
C ILE A 16 -3.30 1.48 1.29
N CYS A 17 -3.49 2.05 2.46
CA CYS A 17 -3.44 1.26 3.67
C CYS A 17 -4.51 0.17 3.68
N GLU A 18 -5.71 0.51 3.24
CA GLU A 18 -6.77 -0.48 3.17
C GLU A 18 -6.44 -1.55 2.15
N ALA A 19 -5.88 -1.15 1.03
CA ALA A 19 -5.51 -2.11 0.02
C ALA A 19 -4.45 -3.07 0.53
N ILE A 20 -3.50 -2.53 1.29
CA ILE A 20 -2.46 -3.38 1.87
C ILE A 20 -3.07 -4.40 2.82
N GLN A 21 -4.03 -3.97 3.62
CA GLN A 21 -4.67 -4.89 4.55
C GLN A 21 -5.45 -5.98 3.83
N ASP A 22 -5.89 -5.68 2.63
CA ASP A 22 -6.63 -6.65 1.84
C ASP A 22 -5.74 -7.61 1.09
N ILE A 23 -4.43 -7.36 1.06
CA ILE A 23 -3.53 -8.25 0.37
C ILE A 23 -3.50 -9.58 1.10
N ASP A 24 -3.66 -10.64 0.32
CA ASP A 24 -3.52 -11.98 0.85
C ASP A 24 -2.04 -12.34 0.86
N PHE A 25 -1.45 -12.28 2.03
CA PHE A 25 -0.02 -12.61 2.14
C PHE A 25 0.22 -14.10 2.03
N GLY A 26 -0.84 -14.85 1.90
CA GLY A 26 -0.73 -16.25 1.58
C GLY A 26 -0.30 -17.12 2.71
N ASP A 27 -0.10 -18.35 2.36
CA ASP A 27 0.34 -19.35 3.31
C ASP A 27 1.85 -19.38 3.37
N GLN A 28 2.34 -20.28 4.19
CA GLN A 28 3.77 -20.47 4.29
C GLN A 28 4.39 -20.86 2.96
N ASP A 29 3.62 -21.55 2.14
CA ASP A 29 4.13 -22.05 0.87
C ASP A 29 4.18 -21.01 -0.22
N PHE A 30 3.44 -19.94 -0.06
CA PHE A 30 3.37 -18.93 -1.12
C PHE A 30 3.31 -17.55 -0.49
N GLN A 31 4.27 -16.73 -0.83
CA GLN A 31 4.28 -15.34 -0.40
C GLN A 31 4.52 -14.46 -1.61
N PRO A 32 3.68 -13.45 -1.80
CA PRO A 32 3.88 -12.56 -2.93
C PRO A 32 5.16 -11.75 -2.74
N THR A 33 5.77 -11.40 -3.86
CA THR A 33 6.92 -10.53 -3.81
C THR A 33 6.46 -9.10 -3.53
N MET A 34 7.42 -8.26 -3.12
CA MET A 34 7.10 -6.87 -2.89
C MET A 34 6.50 -6.23 -4.14
N GLN A 35 7.06 -6.55 -5.30
CA GLN A 35 6.55 -6.00 -6.54
C GLN A 35 5.10 -6.41 -6.77
N GLU A 36 4.79 -7.65 -6.49
CA GLU A 36 3.42 -8.13 -6.67
C GLU A 36 2.48 -7.41 -5.73
N MET A 37 2.93 -7.18 -4.50
CA MET A 37 2.09 -6.50 -3.55
C MET A 37 1.83 -5.05 -3.95
N VAL A 38 2.88 -4.36 -4.39
CA VAL A 38 2.72 -2.99 -4.84
C VAL A 38 1.77 -2.93 -6.03
N THR A 39 1.94 -3.84 -6.97
CA THR A 39 1.08 -3.89 -8.14
C THR A 39 -0.37 -4.12 -7.73
N SER A 40 -0.58 -5.03 -6.79
CA SER A 40 -1.94 -5.30 -6.31
C SER A 40 -2.57 -4.05 -5.72
N VAL A 41 -1.80 -3.30 -4.93
CA VAL A 41 -2.31 -2.07 -4.35
C VAL A 41 -2.66 -1.07 -5.44
N GLN A 42 -1.77 -0.92 -6.41
CA GLN A 42 -2.01 0.03 -7.49
C GLN A 42 -3.27 -0.32 -8.26
N GLU A 43 -3.47 -1.60 -8.51
CA GLU A 43 -4.65 -2.01 -9.26
C GLU A 43 -5.92 -1.81 -8.45
N LYS A 44 -5.84 -2.05 -7.15
CA LYS A 44 -7.00 -1.92 -6.31
C LYS A 44 -7.50 -0.49 -6.25
N ILE A 45 -6.59 0.46 -6.14
CA ILE A 45 -6.98 1.86 -5.98
C ILE A 45 -6.88 2.65 -7.28
N GLY A 46 -6.55 1.99 -8.39
CA GLY A 46 -6.58 2.65 -9.68
C GLY A 46 -5.35 3.48 -9.98
N TYR A 47 -4.19 2.99 -9.60
CA TYR A 47 -2.93 3.66 -9.89
C TYR A 47 -2.87 5.04 -9.25
N PRO A 48 -2.43 5.09 -8.01
CA PRO A 48 -2.38 6.35 -7.25
C PRO A 48 -1.58 7.41 -7.97
N ILE A 49 -2.00 8.64 -7.76
CA ILE A 49 -1.38 9.79 -8.39
C ILE A 49 -0.31 10.38 -7.49
N PHE A 50 -0.55 10.35 -6.19
CA PHE A 50 0.29 11.06 -5.24
C PHE A 50 1.36 10.20 -4.60
N HIS A 51 1.26 8.90 -4.76
CA HIS A 51 2.23 7.98 -4.16
C HIS A 51 2.98 7.24 -5.25
N THR A 52 4.30 7.24 -5.13
CA THR A 52 5.12 6.51 -6.08
C THR A 52 5.23 5.05 -5.68
N TYR A 53 5.80 4.27 -6.58
CA TYR A 53 6.04 2.87 -6.30
C TYR A 53 6.84 2.71 -5.00
N GLU A 54 7.87 3.53 -4.85
CA GLU A 54 8.72 3.42 -3.67
C GLU A 54 7.96 3.75 -2.40
N GLU A 55 7.09 4.74 -2.48
CA GLU A 55 6.31 5.12 -1.31
C GLU A 55 5.36 4.00 -0.91
N ILE A 56 4.73 3.38 -1.88
CA ILE A 56 3.83 2.27 -1.60
C ILE A 56 4.64 1.10 -1.03
N GLU A 57 5.81 0.88 -1.58
CA GLU A 57 6.68 -0.18 -1.10
C GLU A 57 7.03 0.04 0.37
N ASP A 58 7.37 1.28 0.71
CA ASP A 58 7.70 1.60 2.10
C ASP A 58 6.50 1.35 3.02
N MET A 59 5.32 1.71 2.56
CA MET A 59 4.13 1.50 3.37
C MET A 59 3.87 0.02 3.60
N ILE A 60 4.07 -0.79 2.57
CA ILE A 60 3.89 -2.23 2.71
C ILE A 60 4.93 -2.79 3.66
N ARG A 61 6.15 -2.32 3.52
CA ARG A 61 7.24 -2.80 4.38
C ARG A 61 6.97 -2.47 5.83
N ASP A 62 6.48 -1.25 6.08
CA ASP A 62 6.11 -0.84 7.43
C ASP A 62 5.02 -1.75 8.00
N TYR A 63 4.03 -2.03 7.18
CA TYR A 63 2.93 -2.86 7.61
C TYR A 63 3.43 -4.25 7.98
N CYS A 64 4.27 -4.82 7.14
CA CYS A 64 4.81 -6.15 7.40
C CYS A 64 5.70 -6.15 8.64
N ASP A 65 6.45 -5.07 8.81
CA ASP A 65 7.33 -4.95 9.96
C ASP A 65 6.52 -4.96 11.26
N GLU A 66 5.45 -4.20 11.28
CA GLU A 66 4.62 -4.14 12.46
C GLU A 66 4.03 -5.48 12.78
N LYS A 67 3.56 -6.16 11.76
CA LYS A 67 2.93 -7.45 11.98
C LYS A 67 3.94 -8.52 12.32
N GLY A 68 5.09 -8.45 11.69
CA GLY A 68 6.11 -9.46 11.89
C GLY A 68 7.00 -9.20 13.08
N GLY A 69 6.95 -8.00 13.61
CA GLY A 69 7.84 -7.62 14.68
C GLY A 69 7.47 -8.20 16.01
N GLN A 70 6.49 -9.02 16.02
CA GLN A 70 6.05 -9.67 17.27
C GLN A 70 7.01 -10.75 17.73
#